data_c9f5553fc2a190f3f2c017d7721703d0
#
_entry.id   c9f5553fc2a190f3f2c017d7721703d0
#
_cell.length_a   1.000
_cell.length_b   1.000
_cell.length_c   1.000
_cell.angle_alpha   90.00
_cell.angle_beta   90.00
_cell.angle_gamma   90.00
#
_symmetry.space_group_name_H-M   'P 1'
#
loop_
_entity.id
_entity.type
_entity.pdbx_description
1 polymer ?
#
loop_
_entity_poly.entity_id
_entity_poly.type
_entity_poly.pdbx_seq_one_letter_code
_entity_poly.pdbx_strand_id
1 'polypeptide(L)'
;MDRYQKVEKPKAELPINENEIRITSQGLVRNYITYATTLLQERSGKEIVLKAMGQAISKTVAIAEIIKRRLPRLHQDTAISSVSITDVWEPIEEGLLPVEQTRHVSMISITLSTTELNKNSPGYQAPSESQQTNYYNSNNNYAPRYNYQPRQQQPPPRQAQAVYNAGNEGNDLLME
;
A
#
# COMPACT_ATOMS: atom_id res chain seq x y z
N MET A 1 -30.27 -15.73 -4.51
CA MET A 1 -30.09 -15.51 -5.96
C MET A 1 -29.80 -16.80 -6.74
N ASP A 2 -30.21 -17.94 -6.22
CA ASP A 2 -29.84 -19.25 -6.76
C ASP A 2 -30.53 -19.64 -8.08
N ARG A 3 -31.48 -18.82 -8.55
CA ARG A 3 -32.25 -19.02 -9.77
C ARG A 3 -31.83 -18.15 -10.95
N TYR A 4 -30.75 -17.38 -10.79
CA TYR A 4 -30.25 -16.46 -11.81
C TYR A 4 -28.76 -16.66 -12.05
N GLN A 5 -28.37 -16.59 -13.30
CA GLN A 5 -26.97 -16.61 -13.73
C GLN A 5 -26.58 -15.21 -14.22
N LYS A 6 -25.42 -14.74 -13.77
CA LYS A 6 -24.87 -13.48 -14.27
C LYS A 6 -24.38 -13.65 -15.70
N VAL A 7 -24.86 -12.83 -16.60
CA VAL A 7 -24.44 -12.80 -17.99
C VAL A 7 -23.53 -11.61 -18.21
N GLU A 8 -22.30 -11.88 -18.65
CA GLU A 8 -21.41 -10.84 -19.09
C GLU A 8 -21.78 -10.43 -20.51
N LYS A 9 -22.56 -9.33 -20.66
CA LYS A 9 -22.71 -8.71 -21.96
C LYS A 9 -21.36 -8.14 -22.40
N PRO A 10 -20.90 -8.41 -23.65
CA PRO A 10 -19.68 -7.80 -24.16
C PRO A 10 -19.85 -6.28 -24.06
N LYS A 11 -19.09 -5.68 -23.13
CA LYS A 11 -19.00 -4.24 -23.00
C LYS A 11 -18.34 -3.75 -24.29
N ALA A 12 -18.95 -2.78 -24.97
CA ALA A 12 -18.27 -2.06 -26.02
C ALA A 12 -16.98 -1.50 -25.41
N GLU A 13 -15.86 -2.18 -25.64
CA GLU A 13 -14.56 -1.71 -25.16
C GLU A 13 -14.25 -0.44 -25.93
N LEU A 14 -14.29 0.68 -25.23
CA LEU A 14 -13.74 1.92 -25.75
C LEU A 14 -12.28 1.64 -26.12
N PRO A 15 -11.80 2.07 -27.30
CA PRO A 15 -10.42 1.86 -27.70
C PRO A 15 -9.50 2.39 -26.60
N ILE A 16 -8.57 1.54 -26.18
CA ILE A 16 -7.56 1.90 -25.19
C ILE A 16 -6.53 2.76 -25.91
N ASN A 17 -6.27 3.96 -25.43
CA ASN A 17 -5.21 4.79 -25.96
C ASN A 17 -3.85 4.12 -25.69
N GLU A 18 -2.90 4.30 -26.58
CA GLU A 18 -1.55 3.69 -26.47
C GLU A 18 -0.82 4.08 -25.17
N ASN A 19 -1.13 5.25 -24.61
CA ASN A 19 -0.56 5.76 -23.36
C ASN A 19 -1.42 5.42 -22.13
N GLU A 20 -2.53 4.68 -22.29
CA GLU A 20 -3.44 4.32 -21.18
C GLU A 20 -3.07 2.96 -20.59
N ILE A 21 -2.87 2.92 -19.28
CA ILE A 21 -2.59 1.72 -18.52
C ILE A 21 -3.74 1.44 -17.57
N ARG A 22 -4.47 0.36 -17.82
CA ARG A 22 -5.58 -0.10 -16.97
C ARG A 22 -5.04 -1.01 -15.87
N ILE A 23 -5.17 -0.58 -14.63
CA ILE A 23 -4.70 -1.31 -13.45
C ILE A 23 -5.85 -2.11 -12.86
N THR A 24 -5.62 -3.40 -12.67
CA THR A 24 -6.58 -4.33 -12.09
C THR A 24 -6.14 -4.79 -10.70
N SER A 25 -7.08 -5.32 -9.92
CA SER A 25 -6.79 -5.87 -8.60
C SER A 25 -5.83 -7.07 -8.64
N GLN A 26 -5.87 -7.87 -9.70
CA GLN A 26 -5.08 -9.08 -9.87
C GLN A 26 -3.68 -8.83 -10.45
N GLY A 27 -3.48 -7.73 -11.19
CA GLY A 27 -2.21 -7.43 -11.83
C GLY A 27 -1.10 -7.13 -10.83
N LEU A 28 0.11 -7.56 -11.13
CA LEU A 28 1.30 -7.34 -10.29
C LEU A 28 1.80 -5.90 -10.42
N VAL A 29 2.03 -5.24 -9.29
CA VAL A 29 2.54 -3.85 -9.21
C VAL A 29 3.82 -3.66 -10.02
N ARG A 30 4.75 -4.62 -9.93
CA ARG A 30 6.04 -4.57 -10.65
C ARG A 30 5.86 -4.45 -12.16
N ASN A 31 4.93 -5.20 -12.74
CA ASN A 31 4.69 -5.22 -14.18
C ASN A 31 4.18 -3.85 -14.66
N TYR A 32 3.25 -3.24 -13.93
CA TYR A 32 2.75 -1.90 -14.25
C TYR A 32 3.85 -0.84 -14.18
N ILE A 33 4.70 -0.90 -13.15
CA ILE A 33 5.80 0.05 -12.98
C ILE A 33 6.80 -0.08 -14.13
N THR A 34 7.20 -1.31 -14.47
CA THR A 34 8.13 -1.56 -15.56
C THR A 34 7.56 -1.04 -16.88
N TYR A 35 6.33 -1.41 -17.20
CA TYR A 35 5.66 -0.99 -18.44
C TYR A 35 5.51 0.53 -18.54
N ALA A 36 5.04 1.18 -17.47
CA ALA A 36 4.90 2.63 -17.41
C ALA A 36 6.24 3.37 -17.58
N THR A 37 7.29 2.85 -16.93
CA THR A 37 8.64 3.42 -17.04
C THR A 37 9.18 3.31 -18.47
N THR A 38 8.99 2.14 -19.10
CA THR A 38 9.37 1.92 -20.49
C THR A 38 8.64 2.85 -21.45
N LEU A 39 7.32 3.04 -21.25
CA LEU A 39 6.55 3.97 -22.10
C LEU A 39 7.05 5.41 -22.00
N LEU A 40 7.38 5.88 -20.78
CA LEU A 40 7.86 7.24 -20.56
C LEU A 40 9.30 7.46 -21.05
N GLN A 41 10.14 6.43 -21.04
CA GLN A 41 11.55 6.53 -21.41
C GLN A 41 11.82 6.21 -22.88
N GLU A 42 11.24 5.12 -23.40
CA GLU A 42 11.63 4.57 -24.70
C GLU A 42 10.79 5.05 -25.87
N ARG A 43 9.51 5.33 -25.67
CA ARG A 43 8.59 5.67 -26.76
C ARG A 43 8.42 7.15 -27.02
N SER A 44 9.28 8.00 -26.49
CA SER A 44 9.07 9.47 -26.55
C SER A 44 7.68 9.87 -26.00
N GLY A 45 7.08 9.00 -25.23
CA GLY A 45 5.81 9.22 -24.59
C GLY A 45 5.96 10.32 -23.55
N LYS A 46 5.40 11.49 -23.87
CA LYS A 46 5.45 12.63 -22.96
C LYS A 46 4.57 12.41 -21.74
N GLU A 47 3.58 11.53 -21.87
CA GLU A 47 2.61 11.28 -20.80
C GLU A 47 2.05 9.84 -20.83
N ILE A 48 1.65 9.36 -19.67
CA ILE A 48 0.88 8.13 -19.46
C ILE A 48 -0.34 8.41 -18.61
N VAL A 49 -1.38 7.61 -18.78
CA VAL A 49 -2.61 7.70 -18.00
C VAL A 49 -2.86 6.37 -17.29
N LEU A 50 -2.81 6.39 -15.96
CA LEU A 50 -3.12 5.24 -15.13
C LEU A 50 -4.61 5.27 -14.78
N LYS A 51 -5.37 4.26 -15.16
CA LYS A 51 -6.81 4.15 -14.84
C LYS A 51 -7.10 2.92 -14.00
N ALA A 52 -7.94 3.09 -12.99
CA ALA A 52 -8.40 1.99 -12.16
C ALA A 52 -9.78 2.23 -11.58
N MET A 53 -10.46 1.14 -11.26
CA MET A 53 -11.78 1.16 -10.64
C MET A 53 -11.82 0.34 -9.36
N GLY A 54 -12.65 0.76 -8.41
CA GLY A 54 -12.93 0.04 -7.18
C GLY A 54 -11.67 -0.27 -6.36
N GLN A 55 -11.44 -1.54 -6.07
CA GLN A 55 -10.33 -1.98 -5.22
C GLN A 55 -8.93 -1.75 -5.81
N ALA A 56 -8.82 -1.53 -7.13
CA ALA A 56 -7.54 -1.25 -7.76
C ALA A 56 -7.08 0.21 -7.59
N ILE A 57 -7.92 1.11 -7.07
CA ILE A 57 -7.62 2.54 -6.90
C ILE A 57 -6.41 2.75 -5.98
N SER A 58 -6.40 2.13 -4.80
CA SER A 58 -5.29 2.27 -3.86
C SER A 58 -3.96 1.78 -4.43
N LYS A 59 -4.00 0.67 -5.19
CA LYS A 59 -2.84 0.15 -5.90
C LYS A 59 -2.31 1.14 -6.94
N THR A 60 -3.20 1.82 -7.66
CA THR A 60 -2.85 2.81 -8.68
C THR A 60 -2.14 4.02 -8.09
N VAL A 61 -2.60 4.51 -6.95
CA VAL A 61 -1.94 5.59 -6.21
C VAL A 61 -0.52 5.21 -5.82
N ALA A 62 -0.33 3.99 -5.27
CA ALA A 62 0.98 3.48 -4.92
C ALA A 62 1.91 3.37 -6.14
N ILE A 63 1.40 2.87 -7.28
CA ILE A 63 2.15 2.77 -8.53
C ILE A 63 2.59 4.15 -9.01
N ALA A 64 1.69 5.14 -9.02
CA ALA A 64 2.00 6.52 -9.43
C ALA A 64 3.14 7.12 -8.58
N GLU A 65 3.08 6.95 -7.26
CA GLU A 65 4.12 7.44 -6.35
C GLU A 65 5.48 6.74 -6.58
N ILE A 66 5.48 5.44 -6.85
CA ILE A 66 6.72 4.72 -7.15
C ILE A 66 7.33 5.19 -8.48
N ILE A 67 6.51 5.42 -9.51
CA ILE A 67 6.97 5.94 -10.80
C ILE A 67 7.58 7.33 -10.62
N LYS A 68 6.93 8.24 -9.89
CA LYS A 68 7.43 9.59 -9.61
C LYS A 68 8.77 9.58 -8.84
N ARG A 69 8.98 8.61 -7.96
CA ARG A 69 10.27 8.44 -7.27
C ARG A 69 11.39 7.96 -8.20
N ARG A 70 11.05 7.12 -9.20
CA ARG A 70 12.03 6.61 -10.17
C ARG A 70 12.36 7.61 -11.26
N LEU A 71 11.37 8.36 -11.68
CA LEU A 71 11.47 9.38 -12.73
C LEU A 71 11.16 10.75 -12.10
N PRO A 72 12.20 11.51 -11.74
CA PRO A 72 12.01 12.87 -11.20
C PRO A 72 11.44 13.79 -12.28
N ARG A 73 10.81 14.88 -11.83
CA ARG A 73 10.22 15.93 -12.66
C ARG A 73 8.93 15.54 -13.41
N LEU A 74 8.20 14.52 -12.95
CA LEU A 74 6.89 14.23 -13.49
C LEU A 74 5.83 15.14 -12.89
N HIS A 75 5.06 15.78 -13.77
CA HIS A 75 3.82 16.44 -13.43
C HIS A 75 2.72 15.38 -13.28
N GLN A 76 1.80 15.62 -12.37
CA GLN A 76 0.65 14.73 -12.13
C GLN A 76 -0.65 15.51 -12.23
N ASP A 77 -1.65 14.91 -12.85
CA ASP A 77 -3.03 15.34 -12.75
C ASP A 77 -3.93 14.17 -12.39
N THR A 78 -4.76 14.35 -11.36
CA THR A 78 -5.61 13.29 -10.82
C THR A 78 -7.07 13.65 -10.96
N ALA A 79 -7.84 12.80 -11.63
CA ALA A 79 -9.28 12.91 -11.75
C ALA A 79 -9.97 11.72 -11.06
N ILE A 80 -11.01 12.01 -10.31
CA ILE A 80 -11.85 11.02 -9.64
C ILE A 80 -13.25 11.12 -10.23
N SER A 81 -13.86 9.98 -10.52
CA SER A 81 -15.21 9.90 -11.06
C SER A 81 -15.94 8.65 -10.59
N SER A 82 -17.22 8.59 -10.89
CA SER A 82 -18.07 7.42 -10.65
C SER A 82 -18.61 6.89 -11.97
N VAL A 83 -18.52 5.59 -12.17
CA VAL A 83 -19.00 4.91 -13.38
C VAL A 83 -20.12 3.96 -13.02
N SER A 84 -21.22 4.01 -13.80
CA SER A 84 -22.33 3.08 -13.66
C SER A 84 -22.01 1.77 -14.38
N ILE A 85 -22.15 0.66 -13.68
CA ILE A 85 -22.02 -0.68 -14.24
C ILE A 85 -23.37 -1.37 -14.10
N THR A 86 -23.94 -1.82 -15.21
CA THR A 86 -25.18 -2.60 -15.24
C THR A 86 -24.83 -4.07 -15.40
N ASP A 87 -25.12 -4.86 -14.37
CA ASP A 87 -25.01 -6.31 -14.39
C ASP A 87 -26.38 -6.88 -14.81
N VAL A 88 -26.38 -7.81 -15.77
CA VAL A 88 -27.59 -8.49 -16.25
C VAL A 88 -27.57 -9.91 -15.69
N TRP A 89 -28.68 -10.29 -15.09
CA TRP A 89 -28.90 -11.61 -14.54
C TRP A 89 -30.00 -12.31 -15.35
N GLU A 90 -29.67 -13.41 -16.01
CA GLU A 90 -30.65 -14.22 -16.74
C GLU A 90 -31.17 -15.33 -15.84
N PRO A 91 -32.47 -15.64 -15.89
CA PRO A 91 -33.04 -16.72 -15.12
C PRO A 91 -32.57 -18.07 -15.65
N ILE A 92 -32.33 -19.02 -14.76
CA ILE A 92 -32.01 -20.40 -15.07
C ILE A 92 -33.32 -21.22 -15.30
N GLU A 93 -34.42 -20.75 -14.70
CA GLU A 93 -35.70 -21.40 -14.74
C GLU A 93 -36.68 -20.68 -15.70
N GLU A 94 -37.53 -21.47 -16.40
CA GLU A 94 -38.57 -20.91 -17.25
C GLU A 94 -39.61 -20.11 -16.44
N GLY A 95 -40.13 -19.05 -17.05
CA GLY A 95 -41.17 -18.21 -16.44
C GLY A 95 -40.65 -17.04 -15.60
N LEU A 96 -39.34 -16.87 -15.45
CA LEU A 96 -38.72 -15.69 -14.81
C LEU A 96 -38.22 -14.71 -15.87
N LEU A 97 -38.20 -13.42 -15.53
CA LEU A 97 -37.68 -12.36 -16.39
C LEU A 97 -36.23 -12.03 -16.04
N PRO A 98 -35.41 -11.61 -17.02
CA PRO A 98 -34.07 -11.09 -16.74
C PRO A 98 -34.11 -9.90 -15.78
N VAL A 99 -33.13 -9.81 -14.89
CA VAL A 99 -33.00 -8.71 -13.92
C VAL A 99 -31.75 -7.92 -14.24
N GLU A 100 -31.90 -6.61 -14.37
CA GLU A 100 -30.79 -5.68 -14.52
C GLU A 100 -30.55 -4.96 -13.19
N GLN A 101 -29.30 -4.98 -12.74
CA GLN A 101 -28.86 -4.29 -11.53
C GLN A 101 -27.77 -3.29 -11.87
N THR A 102 -28.05 -2.00 -11.69
CA THR A 102 -27.07 -0.94 -11.88
C THR A 102 -26.41 -0.60 -10.56
N ARG A 103 -25.08 -0.57 -10.56
CA ARG A 103 -24.26 -0.14 -9.43
C ARG A 103 -23.25 0.91 -9.85
N HIS A 104 -22.90 1.79 -8.94
CA HIS A 104 -21.87 2.80 -9.15
C HIS A 104 -20.53 2.32 -8.59
N VAL A 105 -19.47 2.51 -9.37
CA VAL A 105 -18.10 2.14 -8.98
C VAL A 105 -17.21 3.37 -9.13
N SER A 106 -16.43 3.65 -8.09
CA SER A 106 -15.45 4.72 -8.12
C SER A 106 -14.34 4.42 -9.13
N MET A 107 -13.91 5.44 -9.85
CA MET A 107 -12.81 5.38 -10.82
C MET A 107 -11.81 6.48 -10.52
N ILE A 108 -10.53 6.18 -10.68
CA ILE A 108 -9.43 7.14 -10.67
C ILE A 108 -8.72 7.14 -12.01
N SER A 109 -8.29 8.33 -12.44
CA SER A 109 -7.42 8.52 -13.59
C SER A 109 -6.27 9.42 -13.17
N ILE A 110 -5.04 8.91 -13.22
CA ILE A 110 -3.82 9.65 -12.88
C ILE A 110 -2.99 9.80 -14.15
N THR A 111 -2.83 11.03 -14.60
CA THR A 111 -1.95 11.39 -15.70
C THR A 111 -0.58 11.76 -15.14
N LEU A 112 0.48 11.12 -15.63
CA LEU A 112 1.87 11.45 -15.33
C LEU A 112 2.54 11.93 -16.61
N SER A 113 3.14 13.10 -16.56
CA SER A 113 3.73 13.75 -17.76
C SER A 113 5.10 14.34 -17.48
N THR A 114 5.98 14.24 -18.47
CA THR A 114 7.29 14.93 -18.47
C THR A 114 7.15 16.39 -18.89
N THR A 115 6.02 16.75 -19.50
CA THR A 115 5.69 18.12 -19.89
C THR A 115 4.66 18.69 -18.91
N GLU A 116 4.62 20.01 -18.85
CA GLU A 116 3.68 20.72 -17.98
C GLU A 116 2.23 20.39 -18.34
N LEU A 117 1.44 20.05 -17.33
CA LEU A 117 0.01 19.83 -17.44
C LEU A 117 -0.76 21.10 -17.05
N ASN A 118 -2.10 21.08 -17.20
CA ASN A 118 -2.94 22.21 -16.82
C ASN A 118 -2.87 22.49 -15.31
N LYS A 119 -2.19 23.56 -14.93
CA LYS A 119 -2.04 23.99 -13.53
C LYS A 119 -3.34 24.39 -12.86
N ASN A 120 -4.36 24.72 -13.64
CA ASN A 120 -5.68 25.10 -13.13
C ASN A 120 -6.57 23.87 -12.84
N SER A 121 -6.12 22.67 -13.18
CA SER A 121 -6.84 21.45 -12.83
C SER A 121 -6.83 21.24 -11.31
N PRO A 122 -7.99 20.92 -10.69
CA PRO A 122 -8.06 20.68 -9.24
C PRO A 122 -7.21 19.51 -8.77
N GLY A 123 -6.85 18.59 -9.68
CA GLY A 123 -6.01 17.43 -9.40
C GLY A 123 -4.54 17.59 -9.75
N TYR A 124 -4.13 18.79 -10.18
CA TYR A 124 -2.75 19.04 -10.58
C TYR A 124 -1.79 19.04 -9.40
N GLN A 125 -0.65 18.36 -9.59
CA GLN A 125 0.48 18.37 -8.68
C GLN A 125 1.77 18.63 -9.48
N ALA A 126 2.51 19.65 -9.07
CA ALA A 126 3.81 19.95 -9.64
C ALA A 126 4.85 18.89 -9.26
N PRO A 127 5.93 18.73 -10.05
CA PRO A 127 7.04 17.86 -9.68
C PRO A 127 7.63 18.29 -8.34
N SER A 128 7.91 17.33 -7.45
CA SER A 128 8.56 17.64 -6.19
C SER A 128 10.08 17.78 -6.40
N GLU A 129 10.60 18.96 -6.23
CA GLU A 129 12.06 19.24 -6.33
C GLU A 129 12.86 18.67 -5.15
N SER A 130 12.21 18.31 -4.05
CA SER A 130 12.87 18.09 -2.75
C SER A 130 13.22 16.63 -2.42
N GLN A 131 12.93 15.66 -3.27
CA GLN A 131 13.19 14.26 -2.89
C GLN A 131 14.56 13.71 -3.31
N GLN A 132 15.33 14.44 -4.11
CA GLN A 132 16.66 13.98 -4.55
C GLN A 132 17.78 14.24 -3.55
N THR A 133 17.65 15.22 -2.65
CA THR A 133 18.74 15.58 -1.71
C THR A 133 18.74 14.77 -0.42
N ASN A 134 17.63 14.20 -0.01
CA ASN A 134 17.56 13.51 1.28
C ASN A 134 17.98 12.03 1.27
N TYR A 135 17.99 11.36 0.10
CA TYR A 135 18.38 9.96 0.03
C TYR A 135 19.90 9.73 -0.01
N TYR A 136 20.67 10.70 -0.53
CA TYR A 136 22.13 10.60 -0.55
C TYR A 136 22.77 11.13 0.72
N ASN A 137 22.11 12.03 1.46
CA ASN A 137 22.66 12.58 2.69
C ASN A 137 22.30 11.76 3.95
N SER A 138 21.32 10.86 3.88
CA SER A 138 20.96 9.98 5.00
C SER A 138 21.93 8.80 5.17
N ASN A 139 22.71 8.45 4.15
CA ASN A 139 23.65 7.32 4.23
C ASN A 139 25.02 7.67 4.81
N ASN A 140 25.30 8.95 5.05
CA ASN A 140 26.62 9.35 5.59
C ASN A 140 26.62 9.74 7.08
N ASN A 141 25.47 9.72 7.77
CA ASN A 141 25.38 10.10 9.18
C ASN A 141 24.84 9.02 10.14
N TYR A 142 24.71 7.79 9.70
CA TYR A 142 24.49 6.67 10.62
C TYR A 142 25.82 5.91 10.85
N ALA A 143 26.77 6.57 11.51
CA ALA A 143 27.65 5.83 12.38
C ALA A 143 26.86 5.62 13.69
N PRO A 144 26.55 4.39 14.07
CA PRO A 144 25.96 4.16 15.38
C PRO A 144 27.04 4.47 16.41
N ARG A 145 26.95 5.62 17.06
CA ARG A 145 27.64 5.86 18.31
C ARG A 145 27.03 4.91 19.34
N TYR A 146 27.55 3.70 19.40
CA TYR A 146 27.38 2.86 20.57
C TYR A 146 28.08 3.56 21.71
N ASN A 147 27.32 4.31 22.50
CA ASN A 147 27.75 4.83 23.78
C ASN A 147 27.80 3.63 24.73
N TYR A 148 28.96 2.95 24.77
CA TYR A 148 29.24 1.89 25.73
C TYR A 148 29.44 2.60 27.09
N GLN A 149 28.35 2.78 27.85
CA GLN A 149 28.45 3.03 29.26
C GLN A 149 28.80 1.69 29.92
N PRO A 150 30.01 1.56 30.58
CA PRO A 150 30.29 0.38 31.35
C PRO A 150 29.27 0.30 32.48
N ARG A 151 28.48 -0.74 32.49
CA ARG A 151 27.58 -1.06 33.58
C ARG A 151 28.43 -1.31 34.80
N GLN A 152 28.44 -0.43 35.79
CA GLN A 152 29.02 -0.65 37.09
C GLN A 152 28.32 -1.89 37.66
N GLN A 153 29.13 -2.91 37.91
CA GLN A 153 28.69 -4.12 38.59
C GLN A 153 28.30 -3.76 40.02
N GLN A 154 27.03 -3.82 40.31
CA GLN A 154 26.57 -3.81 41.70
C GLN A 154 27.07 -5.10 42.36
N PRO A 155 27.67 -5.00 43.59
CA PRO A 155 28.04 -6.18 44.32
C PRO A 155 26.79 -6.99 44.69
N PRO A 156 26.91 -8.33 44.75
CA PRO A 156 25.76 -9.18 45.06
C PRO A 156 25.22 -8.90 46.48
N PRO A 157 23.94 -8.99 46.70
CA PRO A 157 23.35 -8.80 48.01
C PRO A 157 23.90 -9.85 48.98
N ARG A 158 24.40 -9.38 50.13
CA ARG A 158 24.82 -10.24 51.23
C ARG A 158 23.67 -11.12 51.64
N GLN A 159 23.83 -12.43 51.50
CA GLN A 159 22.93 -13.40 52.12
C GLN A 159 23.00 -13.24 53.64
N ALA A 160 21.90 -12.94 54.26
CA ALA A 160 21.72 -13.00 55.71
C ALA A 160 21.89 -14.48 56.14
N GLN A 161 22.99 -14.74 56.86
CA GLN A 161 23.15 -16.03 57.53
C GLN A 161 22.07 -16.17 58.58
N ALA A 162 21.20 -17.14 58.41
CA ALA A 162 20.29 -17.57 59.46
C ALA A 162 21.10 -18.18 60.57
N VAL A 163 21.14 -17.53 61.69
CA VAL A 163 21.69 -18.07 62.92
C VAL A 163 20.76 -19.16 63.43
N TYR A 164 21.16 -20.40 63.26
CA TYR A 164 20.54 -21.53 63.93
C TYR A 164 20.98 -21.51 65.39
N ASN A 165 20.14 -21.05 66.28
CA ASN A 165 20.30 -21.29 67.71
C ASN A 165 19.83 -22.71 68.02
N ALA A 166 20.76 -23.63 68.12
CA ALA A 166 20.57 -24.91 68.77
C ALA A 166 20.61 -24.67 70.28
N GLY A 167 19.50 -24.47 70.88
CA GLY A 167 19.32 -24.53 72.33
C GLY A 167 19.15 -25.98 72.73
N ASN A 168 20.21 -26.51 73.27
CA ASN A 168 20.32 -27.79 74.00
C ASN A 168 19.84 -27.52 75.42
N GLU A 169 18.97 -28.35 75.93
CA GLU A 169 18.76 -28.67 77.35
C GLU A 169 17.59 -29.63 77.36
N GLY A 170 17.74 -30.82 77.76
CA GLY A 170 18.37 -31.35 78.94
C GLY A 170 17.28 -31.79 79.91
N ASN A 171 17.02 -33.05 79.85
CA ASN A 171 16.85 -33.93 80.99
C ASN A 171 15.91 -33.48 82.14
N ASP A 172 14.91 -34.23 82.37
CA ASP A 172 14.65 -34.95 83.66
C ASP A 172 13.30 -35.65 83.60
N LEU A 173 13.27 -36.93 83.61
CA LEU A 173 13.11 -37.88 84.69
C LEU A 173 11.95 -37.51 85.66
N LEU A 174 10.97 -38.34 85.74
CA LEU A 174 10.42 -39.14 86.84
C LEU A 174 8.88 -39.31 86.82
N MET A 175 8.50 -40.56 86.76
CA MET A 175 7.61 -41.31 87.66
C MET A 175 6.24 -40.70 87.93
N GLU A 176 5.26 -41.37 87.59
CA GLU A 176 4.42 -42.45 88.09
C GLU A 176 3.29 -42.79 87.11
#